data_cc27c3517f413523affeb8ecc2828801
#
_entry.id   cc27c3517f413523affeb8ecc2828801
#
_cell.length_a   1.000
_cell.length_b   1.000
_cell.length_c   1.000
_cell.angle_alpha   90.00
_cell.angle_beta   90.00
_cell.angle_gamma   90.00
#
_symmetry.space_group_name_H-M   'P 1'
#
loop_
_entity.id
_entity.type
_entity.pdbx_description
1 polymer ?
#
loop_
_entity_poly.entity_id
_entity_poly.type
_entity_poly.pdbx_seq_one_letter_code
_entity_poly.pdbx_strand_id
1 'polypeptide(L)'
;SGHAIPGHFGHAAIYVGTERQLRQAGVWDAPEIRKYHDAIRKGAMFIEADNKGVHLSTAALALDADAIAHLRPKGLSPKRKRQAVTEFFRRVGMPFDYYFDLDTTACTFCTELVNMVLPEMRLPQRRVYGRRLILPDEMAAATLKGRTGFAFLRYVSANRDHWQVLGRQALAADLRAAWPAPQRPPHVATMASR
;
A
#
# COMPACT_ATOMS: atom_id res chain seq x y z
N SER A 1 -13.63 -4.31 -6.41
CA SER A 1 -13.02 -3.78 -5.18
C SER A 1 -13.54 -2.37 -4.93
N GLY A 2 -14.24 -2.16 -3.81
CA GLY A 2 -14.85 -0.86 -3.52
C GLY A 2 -13.79 0.22 -3.31
N HIS A 3 -13.87 1.29 -4.10
CA HIS A 3 -13.02 2.45 -3.96
C HIS A 3 -13.43 3.26 -2.73
N ALA A 4 -12.97 2.85 -1.55
CA ALA A 4 -13.21 3.60 -0.31
C ALA A 4 -12.34 4.88 -0.23
N ILE A 5 -11.22 4.92 -0.96
CA ILE A 5 -10.27 6.04 -0.99
C ILE A 5 -10.21 6.57 -2.44
N PRO A 6 -10.45 7.88 -2.67
CA PRO A 6 -10.32 8.48 -3.99
C PRO A 6 -8.84 8.52 -4.41
N GLY A 7 -8.58 8.36 -5.72
CA GLY A 7 -7.24 8.41 -6.28
C GLY A 7 -7.01 7.37 -7.36
N HIS A 8 -5.77 7.22 -7.79
CA HIS A 8 -5.32 6.20 -8.75
C HIS A 8 -5.19 4.82 -8.08
N PHE A 9 -4.68 4.79 -6.85
CA PHE A 9 -4.59 3.59 -6.03
C PHE A 9 -5.54 3.67 -4.83
N GLY A 10 -6.42 2.70 -4.70
CA GLY A 10 -7.34 2.58 -3.56
C GLY A 10 -6.86 1.62 -2.47
N HIS A 11 -5.75 0.91 -2.66
CA HIS A 11 -5.34 -0.18 -1.77
C HIS A 11 -3.82 -0.38 -1.74
N ALA A 12 -3.35 -1.07 -0.69
CA ALA A 12 -1.98 -1.56 -0.56
C ALA A 12 -1.99 -2.99 -0.03
N ALA A 13 -1.28 -3.90 -0.72
CA ALA A 13 -1.08 -5.28 -0.30
C ALA A 13 0.40 -5.56 -0.06
N ILE A 14 0.70 -6.40 0.92
CA ILE A 14 2.06 -6.72 1.33
C ILE A 14 2.42 -8.14 0.90
N TYR A 15 3.40 -8.28 0.00
CA TYR A 15 3.95 -9.59 -0.35
C TYR A 15 4.83 -10.10 0.78
N VAL A 16 4.43 -11.19 1.41
CA VAL A 16 5.16 -11.82 2.53
C VAL A 16 5.96 -13.06 2.11
N GLY A 17 5.72 -13.58 0.91
CA GLY A 17 6.50 -14.67 0.33
C GLY A 17 5.78 -16.03 0.29
N THR A 18 6.36 -16.94 -0.49
CA THR A 18 5.96 -18.34 -0.58
C THR A 18 6.57 -19.16 0.56
N GLU A 19 6.09 -20.40 0.78
CA GLU A 19 6.70 -21.34 1.72
C GLU A 19 8.22 -21.43 1.54
N ARG A 20 8.70 -21.62 0.30
CA ARG A 20 10.12 -21.68 -0.01
C ARG A 20 10.88 -20.44 0.49
N GLN A 21 10.34 -19.25 0.24
CA GLN A 21 10.97 -17.98 0.63
C GLN A 21 10.96 -17.78 2.15
N LEU A 22 9.87 -18.16 2.84
CA LEU A 22 9.76 -18.08 4.30
C LEU A 22 10.73 -19.06 4.98
N ARG A 23 10.92 -20.26 4.41
CA ARG A 23 11.95 -21.21 4.86
C ARG A 23 13.38 -20.67 4.66
N GLN A 24 13.66 -20.12 3.48
CA GLN A 24 14.96 -19.49 3.18
C GLN A 24 15.24 -18.29 4.10
N ALA A 25 14.21 -17.54 4.46
CA ALA A 25 14.32 -16.43 5.42
C ALA A 25 14.48 -16.92 6.87
N GLY A 26 14.24 -18.20 7.17
CA GLY A 26 14.33 -18.77 8.51
C GLY A 26 13.20 -18.35 9.44
N VAL A 27 12.00 -18.05 8.88
CA VAL A 27 10.83 -17.62 9.67
C VAL A 27 9.65 -18.60 9.57
N TRP A 28 9.75 -19.64 8.74
CA TRP A 28 8.67 -20.57 8.50
C TRP A 28 8.06 -21.15 9.78
N ASP A 29 8.91 -21.58 10.72
CA ASP A 29 8.47 -22.23 11.96
C ASP A 29 8.12 -21.24 13.10
N ALA A 30 8.13 -19.92 12.81
CA ALA A 30 7.72 -18.93 13.79
C ALA A 30 6.24 -19.14 14.19
N PRO A 31 5.88 -19.01 15.49
CA PRO A 31 4.51 -19.25 15.97
C PRO A 31 3.45 -18.46 15.22
N GLU A 32 3.76 -17.22 14.80
CA GLU A 32 2.88 -16.34 14.07
C GLU A 32 2.56 -16.85 12.67
N ILE A 33 3.48 -17.57 12.03
CA ILE A 33 3.37 -18.06 10.65
C ILE A 33 2.83 -19.49 10.61
N ARG A 34 3.20 -20.32 11.61
CA ARG A 34 2.87 -21.75 11.65
C ARG A 34 1.39 -22.04 11.47
N LYS A 35 0.52 -21.25 12.09
CA LYS A 35 -0.95 -21.42 12.01
C LYS A 35 -1.51 -21.14 10.60
N TYR A 36 -0.71 -20.56 9.68
CA TYR A 36 -1.11 -20.24 8.32
C TYR A 36 -0.42 -21.12 7.25
N HIS A 37 0.31 -22.14 7.66
CA HIS A 37 1.04 -23.02 6.72
C HIS A 37 0.15 -23.56 5.58
N ASP A 38 -1.06 -24.02 5.92
CA ASP A 38 -1.98 -24.57 4.91
C ASP A 38 -2.46 -23.49 3.91
N ALA A 39 -2.77 -22.30 4.40
CA ALA A 39 -3.13 -21.18 3.54
C ALA A 39 -1.96 -20.80 2.60
N ILE A 40 -0.75 -20.73 3.13
CA ILE A 40 0.46 -20.41 2.35
C ILE A 40 0.73 -21.47 1.28
N ARG A 41 0.61 -22.77 1.61
CA ARG A 41 0.73 -23.87 0.64
C ARG A 41 -0.33 -23.84 -0.45
N LYS A 42 -1.52 -23.31 -0.14
CA LYS A 42 -2.61 -23.05 -1.11
C LYS A 42 -2.42 -21.75 -1.91
N GLY A 43 -1.27 -21.06 -1.76
CA GLY A 43 -0.91 -19.88 -2.55
C GLY A 43 -1.20 -18.54 -1.89
N ALA A 44 -1.57 -18.49 -0.61
CA ALA A 44 -1.71 -17.23 0.12
C ALA A 44 -0.31 -16.67 0.43
N MET A 45 0.08 -15.63 -0.30
CA MET A 45 1.41 -15.02 -0.22
C MET A 45 1.39 -13.51 -0.02
N PHE A 46 0.20 -12.94 0.15
CA PHE A 46 -0.02 -11.54 0.47
C PHE A 46 -0.73 -11.40 1.81
N ILE A 47 -0.47 -10.30 2.50
CA ILE A 47 -1.26 -9.82 3.63
C ILE A 47 -1.83 -8.46 3.26
N GLU A 48 -3.11 -8.27 3.49
CA GLU A 48 -3.84 -7.04 3.21
C GLU A 48 -4.80 -6.71 4.36
N ALA A 49 -5.19 -5.43 4.43
CA ALA A 49 -6.23 -4.96 5.33
C ALA A 49 -7.35 -4.34 4.49
N ASP A 50 -8.50 -4.98 4.47
CA ASP A 50 -9.73 -4.54 3.81
C ASP A 50 -10.93 -4.71 4.75
N ASN A 51 -12.14 -4.61 4.22
CA ASN A 51 -13.37 -4.75 5.01
C ASN A 51 -13.52 -6.08 5.79
N LYS A 52 -12.68 -7.08 5.54
CA LYS A 52 -12.59 -8.34 6.31
C LYS A 52 -11.58 -8.25 7.46
N GLY A 53 -10.91 -7.13 7.63
CA GLY A 53 -9.77 -6.96 8.51
C GLY A 53 -8.45 -7.36 7.86
N VAL A 54 -7.43 -7.61 8.67
CA VAL A 54 -6.12 -8.06 8.19
C VAL A 54 -6.17 -9.55 7.91
N HIS A 55 -5.90 -9.96 6.67
CA HIS A 55 -5.98 -11.35 6.25
C HIS A 55 -4.92 -11.73 5.22
N LEU A 56 -4.78 -13.04 4.98
CA LEU A 56 -3.95 -13.56 3.89
C LEU A 56 -4.76 -13.64 2.59
N SER A 57 -4.08 -13.32 1.48
CA SER A 57 -4.63 -13.40 0.13
C SER A 57 -3.71 -14.10 -0.84
N THR A 58 -4.30 -14.72 -1.86
CA THR A 58 -3.56 -15.25 -3.03
C THR A 58 -3.18 -14.10 -3.98
N ALA A 59 -2.22 -14.36 -4.88
CA ALA A 59 -1.87 -13.38 -5.91
C ALA A 59 -3.06 -13.03 -6.81
N ALA A 60 -3.93 -13.99 -7.12
CA ALA A 60 -5.10 -13.77 -7.96
C ALA A 60 -6.10 -12.77 -7.34
N LEU A 61 -6.17 -12.69 -6.01
CA LEU A 61 -7.04 -11.74 -5.30
C LEU A 61 -6.32 -10.41 -5.04
N ALA A 62 -5.11 -10.47 -4.49
CA ALA A 62 -4.37 -9.25 -4.10
C ALA A 62 -3.93 -8.40 -5.30
N LEU A 63 -3.79 -9.00 -6.49
CA LEU A 63 -3.36 -8.33 -7.72
C LEU A 63 -4.50 -8.16 -8.74
N ASP A 64 -5.75 -8.39 -8.35
CA ASP A 64 -6.94 -8.09 -9.17
C ASP A 64 -7.21 -6.59 -9.19
N ALA A 65 -6.43 -5.87 -10.00
CA ALA A 65 -6.44 -4.42 -10.09
C ALA A 65 -5.99 -3.95 -11.49
N ASP A 66 -6.55 -2.81 -11.93
CA ASP A 66 -6.18 -2.18 -13.19
C ASP A 66 -4.80 -1.51 -13.16
N ALA A 67 -4.28 -1.25 -11.96
CA ALA A 67 -3.00 -0.57 -11.76
C ALA A 67 -2.26 -1.11 -10.54
N ILE A 68 -0.97 -1.44 -10.69
CA ILE A 68 -0.13 -1.94 -9.58
C ILE A 68 1.23 -1.24 -9.60
N ALA A 69 1.57 -0.53 -8.52
CA ALA A 69 2.91 -0.02 -8.27
C ALA A 69 3.67 -0.99 -7.35
N HIS A 70 4.75 -1.60 -7.86
CA HIS A 70 5.60 -2.48 -7.06
C HIS A 70 6.68 -1.66 -6.35
N LEU A 71 6.58 -1.59 -5.03
CA LEU A 71 7.52 -0.92 -4.15
C LEU A 71 8.28 -1.94 -3.30
N ARG A 72 9.54 -1.65 -2.97
CA ARG A 72 10.38 -2.51 -2.12
C ARG A 72 11.05 -1.71 -1.01
N PRO A 73 10.95 -2.12 0.27
CA PRO A 73 11.70 -1.49 1.35
C PRO A 73 13.21 -1.54 1.09
N LYS A 74 13.89 -0.40 1.28
CA LYS A 74 15.35 -0.28 1.17
C LYS A 74 16.00 -0.35 2.55
N GLY A 75 17.27 -0.74 2.58
CA GLY A 75 18.13 -0.62 3.76
C GLY A 75 17.78 -1.53 4.94
N LEU A 76 16.82 -2.45 4.79
CA LEU A 76 16.50 -3.40 5.84
C LEU A 76 17.54 -4.52 5.92
N SER A 77 18.11 -4.71 7.11
CA SER A 77 18.97 -5.88 7.38
C SER A 77 18.18 -7.19 7.27
N PRO A 78 18.83 -8.34 7.05
CA PRO A 78 18.15 -9.64 7.07
C PRO A 78 17.36 -9.90 8.36
N LYS A 79 17.89 -9.50 9.51
CA LYS A 79 17.19 -9.58 10.80
C LYS A 79 15.91 -8.74 10.79
N ARG A 80 15.99 -7.49 10.34
CA ARG A 80 14.84 -6.58 10.31
C ARG A 80 13.75 -7.06 9.33
N LYS A 81 14.14 -7.63 8.17
CA LYS A 81 13.20 -8.25 7.23
C LYS A 81 12.44 -9.40 7.87
N ARG A 82 13.13 -10.31 8.59
CA ARG A 82 12.47 -11.39 9.33
C ARG A 82 11.48 -10.87 10.34
N GLN A 83 11.88 -9.89 11.14
CA GLN A 83 11.00 -9.25 12.11
C GLN A 83 9.77 -8.64 11.43
N ALA A 84 9.94 -7.92 10.32
CA ALA A 84 8.82 -7.31 9.60
C ALA A 84 7.83 -8.37 9.10
N VAL A 85 8.31 -9.45 8.49
CA VAL A 85 7.44 -10.55 8.03
C VAL A 85 6.66 -11.14 9.21
N THR A 86 7.33 -11.48 10.31
CA THR A 86 6.67 -12.02 11.51
C THR A 86 5.64 -11.02 12.07
N GLU A 87 5.94 -9.72 12.09
CA GLU A 87 5.03 -8.67 12.54
C GLU A 87 3.79 -8.54 11.66
N PHE A 88 3.91 -8.67 10.33
CA PHE A 88 2.74 -8.71 9.45
C PHE A 88 1.83 -9.89 9.79
N PHE A 89 2.40 -11.09 9.94
CA PHE A 89 1.62 -12.28 10.33
C PHE A 89 0.96 -12.15 11.71
N ARG A 90 1.61 -11.50 12.67
CA ARG A 90 1.04 -11.25 14.01
C ARG A 90 -0.23 -10.41 13.96
N ARG A 91 -0.35 -9.54 12.96
CA ARG A 91 -1.52 -8.65 12.81
C ARG A 91 -2.68 -9.27 12.03
N VAL A 92 -2.51 -10.46 11.47
CA VAL A 92 -3.62 -11.16 10.82
C VAL A 92 -4.73 -11.43 11.82
N GLY A 93 -5.96 -11.05 11.46
CA GLY A 93 -7.13 -11.05 12.31
C GLY A 93 -7.45 -9.71 12.99
N MET A 94 -6.60 -8.69 12.82
CA MET A 94 -6.88 -7.34 13.31
C MET A 94 -8.06 -6.74 12.53
N PRO A 95 -9.04 -6.08 13.20
CA PRO A 95 -10.20 -5.48 12.54
C PRO A 95 -9.80 -4.36 11.55
N PHE A 96 -10.66 -4.10 10.55
CA PHE A 96 -10.48 -2.99 9.64
C PHE A 96 -10.92 -1.66 10.26
N ASP A 97 -10.13 -0.62 10.04
CA ASP A 97 -10.48 0.74 10.43
C ASP A 97 -11.26 1.45 9.31
N TYR A 98 -12.59 1.52 9.48
CA TYR A 98 -13.48 2.23 8.57
C TYR A 98 -13.41 3.77 8.68
N TYR A 99 -12.77 4.28 9.72
CA TYR A 99 -12.60 5.73 9.93
C TYR A 99 -11.29 6.26 9.35
N PHE A 100 -10.37 5.37 8.96
CA PHE A 100 -9.06 5.71 8.41
C PHE A 100 -8.29 6.69 9.30
N ASP A 101 -8.20 6.41 10.59
CA ASP A 101 -7.58 7.29 11.58
C ASP A 101 -6.35 6.65 12.22
N LEU A 102 -5.15 7.16 11.92
CA LEU A 102 -3.88 6.68 12.48
C LEU A 102 -3.79 6.83 14.02
N ASP A 103 -4.72 7.49 14.65
CA ASP A 103 -4.75 7.65 16.10
C ASP A 103 -5.49 6.49 16.81
N THR A 104 -6.11 5.57 16.07
CA THR A 104 -6.71 4.34 16.58
C THR A 104 -5.69 3.20 16.57
N THR A 105 -5.71 2.33 17.60
CA THR A 105 -4.73 1.22 17.73
C THR A 105 -5.38 -0.17 17.70
N ALA A 106 -6.70 -0.24 17.82
CA ALA A 106 -7.45 -1.50 17.87
C ALA A 106 -7.83 -2.07 16.50
N CYS A 107 -7.77 -1.25 15.46
CA CYS A 107 -8.07 -1.57 14.07
C CYS A 107 -7.04 -0.94 13.14
N THR A 108 -7.01 -1.31 11.86
CA THR A 108 -6.04 -0.77 10.90
C THR A 108 -6.58 -0.79 9.48
N PHE A 109 -6.02 0.06 8.62
CA PHE A 109 -6.24 0.05 7.17
C PHE A 109 -4.95 -0.24 6.41
N CYS A 110 -5.03 -0.47 5.11
CA CYS A 110 -3.96 -1.07 4.33
C CYS A 110 -2.60 -0.35 4.42
N THR A 111 -2.55 0.96 4.27
CA THR A 111 -1.30 1.75 4.34
C THR A 111 -0.85 2.00 5.78
N GLU A 112 -1.77 2.05 6.73
CA GLU A 112 -1.44 2.08 8.15
C GLU A 112 -0.76 0.79 8.60
N LEU A 113 -1.26 -0.37 8.16
CA LEU A 113 -0.62 -1.66 8.41
C LEU A 113 0.85 -1.66 7.98
N VAL A 114 1.14 -1.09 6.81
CA VAL A 114 2.53 -0.90 6.33
C VAL A 114 3.31 0.00 7.28
N ASN A 115 2.74 1.13 7.69
CA ASN A 115 3.39 2.10 8.58
C ASN A 115 3.64 1.55 9.98
N MET A 116 2.71 0.75 10.52
CA MET A 116 2.86 0.10 11.83
C MET A 116 4.04 -0.89 11.85
N VAL A 117 4.23 -1.64 10.77
CA VAL A 117 5.29 -2.66 10.69
C VAL A 117 6.61 -2.09 10.21
N LEU A 118 6.59 -1.09 9.35
CA LEU A 118 7.76 -0.50 8.70
C LEU A 118 7.81 1.03 8.91
N PRO A 119 7.80 1.54 10.15
CA PRO A 119 7.79 2.99 10.41
C PRO A 119 9.02 3.69 9.84
N GLU A 120 10.14 2.98 9.71
CA GLU A 120 11.37 3.48 9.08
C GLU A 120 11.22 3.82 7.60
N MET A 121 10.15 3.38 6.95
CA MET A 121 9.84 3.75 5.57
C MET A 121 9.31 5.19 5.44
N ARG A 122 8.92 5.82 6.55
CA ARG A 122 8.53 7.24 6.62
C ARG A 122 7.47 7.61 5.59
N LEU A 123 6.32 6.96 5.69
CA LEU A 123 5.19 7.22 4.80
C LEU A 123 4.62 8.63 5.04
N PRO A 124 4.25 9.36 3.99
CA PRO A 124 3.64 10.67 4.13
C PRO A 124 2.27 10.55 4.81
N GLN A 125 2.05 11.39 5.81
CA GLN A 125 0.78 11.48 6.51
C GLN A 125 0.06 12.76 6.08
N ARG A 126 -1.24 12.67 5.86
CA ARG A 126 -2.12 13.80 5.55
C ARG A 126 -3.18 13.94 6.63
N ARG A 127 -3.55 15.17 6.95
CA ARG A 127 -4.72 15.46 7.79
C ARG A 127 -5.91 15.79 6.89
N VAL A 128 -6.99 15.02 7.03
CA VAL A 128 -8.25 15.20 6.30
C VAL A 128 -9.38 15.16 7.31
N TYR A 129 -10.23 16.20 7.34
CA TYR A 129 -11.33 16.32 8.31
C TYR A 129 -10.93 16.02 9.76
N GLY A 130 -9.75 16.52 10.17
CA GLY A 130 -9.22 16.34 11.53
C GLY A 130 -8.49 15.02 11.79
N ARG A 131 -8.63 14.01 10.96
CA ARG A 131 -7.98 12.69 11.09
C ARG A 131 -6.68 12.62 10.33
N ARG A 132 -5.72 11.87 10.84
CA ARG A 132 -4.46 11.58 10.16
C ARG A 132 -4.61 10.29 9.36
N LEU A 133 -4.21 10.30 8.09
CA LEU A 133 -4.23 9.13 7.23
C LEU A 133 -3.04 9.10 6.28
N ILE A 134 -2.80 7.94 5.69
CA ILE A 134 -1.80 7.72 4.64
C ILE A 134 -2.55 7.29 3.39
N LEU A 135 -2.43 8.07 2.31
CA LEU A 135 -3.04 7.72 1.03
C LEU A 135 -2.07 6.85 0.20
N PRO A 136 -2.54 5.76 -0.44
CA PRO A 136 -1.71 4.95 -1.33
C PRO A 136 -1.05 5.77 -2.44
N ASP A 137 -1.76 6.72 -3.04
CA ASP A 137 -1.22 7.62 -4.06
C ASP A 137 -0.08 8.49 -3.54
N GLU A 138 -0.20 9.03 -2.32
CA GLU A 138 0.86 9.84 -1.72
C GLU A 138 2.07 9.00 -1.35
N MET A 139 1.88 7.77 -0.90
CA MET A 139 2.95 6.80 -0.69
C MET A 139 3.71 6.54 -2.00
N ALA A 140 3.00 6.28 -3.10
CA ALA A 140 3.58 6.07 -4.41
C ALA A 140 4.31 7.34 -4.93
N ALA A 141 3.66 8.50 -4.87
CA ALA A 141 4.23 9.78 -5.31
C ALA A 141 5.47 10.18 -4.50
N ALA A 142 5.44 10.00 -3.18
CA ALA A 142 6.60 10.29 -2.32
C ALA A 142 7.76 9.31 -2.61
N THR A 143 7.45 8.04 -2.90
CA THR A 143 8.47 7.05 -3.31
C THR A 143 9.13 7.44 -4.63
N LEU A 144 8.36 7.89 -5.62
CA LEU A 144 8.91 8.40 -6.87
C LEU A 144 9.85 9.61 -6.66
N LYS A 145 9.59 10.43 -5.65
CA LYS A 145 10.43 11.59 -5.29
C LYS A 145 11.59 11.23 -4.34
N GLY A 146 11.78 9.95 -4.01
CA GLY A 146 12.83 9.50 -3.08
C GLY A 146 12.62 9.92 -1.63
N ARG A 147 11.39 10.27 -1.23
CA ARG A 147 11.05 10.79 0.11
C ARG A 147 10.63 9.70 1.09
N THR A 148 10.53 8.43 0.65
CA THR A 148 10.26 7.28 1.51
C THR A 148 11.46 6.32 1.54
N GLY A 149 11.44 5.38 2.49
CA GLY A 149 12.39 4.27 2.54
C GLY A 149 12.13 3.18 1.49
N PHE A 150 11.19 3.36 0.57
CA PHE A 150 10.92 2.43 -0.52
C PHE A 150 11.72 2.74 -1.78
N ALA A 151 12.03 1.69 -2.57
CA ALA A 151 12.42 1.78 -3.98
C ALA A 151 11.19 1.49 -4.84
N PHE A 152 11.00 2.29 -5.88
CA PHE A 152 10.10 1.97 -6.98
C PHE A 152 10.77 0.94 -7.89
N LEU A 153 10.11 -0.17 -8.19
CA LEU A 153 10.63 -1.22 -9.06
C LEU A 153 9.97 -1.22 -10.44
N ARG A 154 8.65 -1.22 -10.48
CA ARG A 154 7.87 -1.23 -11.72
C ARG A 154 6.44 -0.74 -11.49
N TYR A 155 5.80 -0.38 -12.55
CA TYR A 155 4.39 -0.05 -12.62
C TYR A 155 3.73 -0.97 -13.65
N VAL A 156 2.61 -1.60 -13.30
CA VAL A 156 1.80 -2.39 -14.21
C VAL A 156 0.48 -1.66 -14.38
N SER A 157 0.10 -1.43 -15.62
CA SER A 157 -1.23 -0.94 -15.98
C SER A 157 -1.92 -2.00 -16.82
N ALA A 158 -3.18 -2.27 -16.52
CA ALA A 158 -4.00 -3.29 -17.16
C ALA A 158 -5.39 -2.73 -17.52
N ASN A 159 -5.96 -3.27 -18.57
CA ASN A 159 -7.37 -3.18 -18.89
C ASN A 159 -7.89 -4.58 -19.23
N ARG A 160 -9.15 -4.72 -19.68
CA ARG A 160 -9.76 -6.02 -19.91
C ARG A 160 -8.99 -6.93 -20.87
N ASP A 161 -8.30 -6.36 -21.85
CA ASP A 161 -7.72 -7.10 -22.98
C ASP A 161 -6.20 -7.03 -23.01
N HIS A 162 -5.60 -6.15 -22.21
CA HIS A 162 -4.18 -5.86 -22.32
C HIS A 162 -3.58 -5.42 -20.98
N TRP A 163 -2.31 -5.81 -20.74
CA TRP A 163 -1.51 -5.31 -19.63
C TRP A 163 -0.11 -4.94 -20.12
N GLN A 164 0.53 -4.00 -19.45
CA GLN A 164 1.87 -3.56 -19.79
C GLN A 164 2.67 -3.19 -18.55
N VAL A 165 3.97 -3.44 -18.61
CA VAL A 165 4.91 -3.01 -17.59
C VAL A 165 5.48 -1.66 -17.98
N LEU A 166 5.28 -0.68 -17.13
CA LEU A 166 5.62 0.71 -17.35
C LEU A 166 6.65 1.19 -16.31
N GLY A 167 7.23 2.32 -16.60
CA GLY A 167 8.24 2.95 -15.76
C GLY A 167 7.68 4.06 -14.87
N ARG A 168 8.61 4.69 -14.17
CA ARG A 168 8.40 5.81 -13.25
C ARG A 168 7.63 6.99 -13.86
N GLN A 169 7.92 7.33 -15.13
CA GLN A 169 7.29 8.48 -15.79
C GLN A 169 5.79 8.27 -16.03
N ALA A 170 5.40 7.06 -16.45
CA ALA A 170 4.01 6.71 -16.66
C ALA A 170 3.23 6.77 -15.34
N LEU A 171 3.74 6.13 -14.28
CA LEU A 171 3.12 6.23 -12.96
C LEU A 171 2.98 7.68 -12.49
N ALA A 172 4.00 8.50 -12.67
CA ALA A 172 3.94 9.91 -12.29
C ALA A 172 2.89 10.70 -13.10
N ALA A 173 2.64 10.33 -14.36
CA ALA A 173 1.60 10.93 -15.18
C ALA A 173 0.20 10.53 -14.69
N ASP A 174 -0.03 9.25 -14.43
CA ASP A 174 -1.32 8.73 -13.97
C ASP A 174 -1.70 9.27 -12.58
N LEU A 175 -0.73 9.35 -11.66
CA LEU A 175 -0.95 9.99 -10.36
C LEU A 175 -1.32 11.48 -10.48
N ARG A 176 -0.72 12.22 -11.43
CA ARG A 176 -1.11 13.63 -11.67
C ARG A 176 -2.50 13.75 -12.29
N ALA A 177 -2.87 12.83 -13.17
CA ALA A 177 -4.20 12.80 -13.78
C ALA A 177 -5.30 12.50 -12.76
N ALA A 178 -5.04 11.61 -11.81
CA ALA A 178 -5.97 11.29 -10.72
C ALA A 178 -6.18 12.46 -9.74
N TRP A 179 -5.19 13.35 -9.62
CA TRP A 179 -5.24 14.53 -8.73
C TRP A 179 -4.93 15.80 -9.53
N PRO A 180 -5.86 16.26 -10.41
CA PRO A 180 -5.65 17.48 -11.15
C PRO A 180 -5.50 18.66 -10.19
N ALA A 181 -4.56 19.57 -10.50
CA ALA A 181 -4.43 20.81 -9.73
C ALA A 181 -5.76 21.56 -9.74
N PRO A 182 -6.18 22.19 -8.63
CA PRO A 182 -7.39 23.01 -8.61
C PRO A 182 -7.28 24.06 -9.71
N GLN A 183 -8.30 24.14 -10.59
CA GLN A 183 -8.35 25.14 -11.63
C GLN A 183 -8.35 26.51 -10.95
N ARG A 184 -7.42 27.38 -11.33
CA ARG A 184 -7.47 28.79 -10.90
C ARG A 184 -8.82 29.36 -11.34
N PRO A 185 -9.58 30.01 -10.43
CA PRO A 185 -10.80 30.70 -10.84
C PRO A 185 -10.42 31.69 -11.95
N PRO A 186 -11.26 31.87 -12.97
CA PRO A 186 -11.00 32.86 -14.02
C PRO A 186 -10.78 34.20 -13.33
N HIS A 187 -9.73 34.93 -13.76
CA HIS A 187 -9.50 36.29 -13.30
C HIS A 187 -10.77 37.11 -13.59
N VAL A 188 -11.49 37.45 -12.54
CA VAL A 188 -12.54 38.49 -12.64
C VAL A 188 -11.80 39.79 -12.91
N ALA A 189 -11.81 40.22 -14.17
CA ALA A 189 -11.29 41.53 -14.52
C ALA A 189 -12.13 42.57 -13.73
N THR A 190 -11.50 43.19 -12.78
CA THR A 190 -12.12 44.32 -12.06
C THR A 190 -12.32 45.45 -13.09
N MET A 191 -13.54 45.60 -13.57
CA MET A 191 -13.87 46.78 -14.37
C MET A 191 -13.74 47.98 -13.43
N ALA A 192 -12.67 48.74 -13.63
CA ALA A 192 -12.51 50.04 -13.01
C ALA A 192 -13.64 50.94 -13.55
N SER A 193 -14.59 51.28 -12.69
CA SER A 193 -15.59 52.32 -12.95
C SER A 193 -14.87 53.67 -13.06
N ARG A 194 -15.03 54.31 -14.19
CA ARG A 194 -14.69 55.71 -14.37
C ARG A 194 -15.84 56.59 -13.85
#